data_29ac443c526f56717a2f24027dc46931
#
_entry.id   29ac443c526f56717a2f24027dc46931
#
_cell.length_a   1.000
_cell.length_b   1.000
_cell.length_c   1.000
_cell.angle_alpha   90.00
_cell.angle_beta   90.00
_cell.angle_gamma   90.00
#
_symmetry.space_group_name_H-M   'P 1'
#
loop_
_entity.id
_entity.type
_entity.pdbx_description
1 polymer ?
#
loop_
_entity_poly.entity_id
_entity_poly.type
_entity_poly.pdbx_seq_one_letter_code
_entity_poly.pdbx_strand_id
1 'polypeptide(L)'
;VDEPLAIDEIKKFIAEQDMKAEHRYVPPMNSCTHEKFDQKIAIIGGGPAGMSCAYFLAIEGYSPVVFEKEAVPGGMLVNGIPSFRIGKDVVKSEIDVLREMGVEFKCGVEVGKDITIQQLREEGYQAFYVAVGLQQASKLNIAGEDLTGVKSGLDFLREVNAGKLKKLTGDVVVIGGGNAAIDVARAALRLTKGSVNMYCLEKDEEMPTVPDEKNAGIADGVVINNSWAPKAILGEGGKVTGIELMRCVSVRDASGKFAPVYDENETITVPCSNVLVAIGQRSVYGDVLAGTAAETADGRLIAHDAVTFQSNEPDIFVGGDCATGPKYTIDAIATGREGAVSIHRFVNKGQTLTIHRNTREFKELNKDDIVLPTEKIKKPARAAVAIDSKKVRTMQDDRVTFTEEQIRSEASRCLSCGRSVVDPNKCIGCGICTTKCEFDAIHLKRVRPQNSKMIPAEDKFKAIAPYAAKRQVKIIKKSLTDKK
;
A
#
# COMPACT_ATOMS: atom_id res chain seq x y z
N VAL A 1 -19.90 19.52 -4.48
CA VAL A 1 -18.54 19.92 -4.91
C VAL A 1 -18.40 19.50 -6.36
N ASP A 2 -18.28 20.47 -7.28
CA ASP A 2 -18.27 20.19 -8.72
C ASP A 2 -17.01 19.42 -9.14
N GLU A 3 -15.87 19.75 -8.52
CA GLU A 3 -14.59 19.08 -8.77
C GLU A 3 -13.87 18.77 -7.45
N PRO A 4 -13.33 17.54 -7.28
CA PRO A 4 -12.57 17.17 -6.09
C PRO A 4 -11.27 17.99 -5.99
N LEU A 5 -10.72 18.11 -4.77
CA LEU A 5 -9.39 18.69 -4.58
C LEU A 5 -8.32 17.81 -5.23
N ALA A 6 -7.30 18.42 -5.81
CA ALA A 6 -6.14 17.74 -6.37
C ALA A 6 -5.17 17.28 -5.25
N ILE A 7 -5.66 16.39 -4.36
CA ILE A 7 -4.93 15.96 -3.16
C ILE A 7 -3.62 15.26 -3.52
N ASP A 8 -3.61 14.48 -4.60
CA ASP A 8 -2.42 13.73 -5.02
C ASP A 8 -1.30 14.66 -5.46
N GLU A 9 -1.63 15.72 -6.18
CA GLU A 9 -0.65 16.72 -6.62
C GLU A 9 -0.14 17.58 -5.45
N ILE A 10 -1.01 17.86 -4.48
CA ILE A 10 -0.60 18.53 -3.23
C ILE A 10 0.41 17.65 -2.47
N LYS A 11 0.12 16.35 -2.33
CA LYS A 11 1.03 15.39 -1.69
C LYS A 11 2.35 15.25 -2.44
N LYS A 12 2.30 15.16 -3.79
CA LYS A 12 3.50 15.12 -4.64
C LYS A 12 4.38 16.36 -4.39
N PHE A 13 3.79 17.55 -4.40
CA PHE A 13 4.53 18.80 -4.11
C PHE A 13 5.22 18.75 -2.76
N ILE A 14 4.49 18.37 -1.70
CA ILE A 14 5.04 18.32 -0.33
C ILE A 14 6.19 17.32 -0.25
N ALA A 15 6.03 16.12 -0.83
CA ALA A 15 7.08 15.10 -0.84
C ALA A 15 8.33 15.57 -1.60
N GLU A 16 8.17 16.26 -2.73
CA GLU A 16 9.30 16.81 -3.48
C GLU A 16 10.00 17.96 -2.75
N GLN A 17 9.27 18.78 -1.96
CA GLN A 17 9.90 19.81 -1.12
C GLN A 17 10.72 19.15 0.00
N ASP A 18 10.18 18.12 0.65
CA ASP A 18 10.89 17.36 1.67
C ASP A 18 12.15 16.68 1.10
N MET A 19 12.07 16.08 -0.09
CA MET A 19 13.23 15.49 -0.77
C MET A 19 14.32 16.51 -1.15
N LYS A 20 13.97 17.78 -1.36
CA LYS A 20 14.89 18.88 -1.68
C LYS A 20 15.45 19.56 -0.43
N ALA A 21 14.88 19.30 0.73
CA ALA A 21 15.33 19.89 1.99
C ALA A 21 16.74 19.40 2.35
N GLU A 22 17.54 20.25 2.96
CA GLU A 22 18.86 19.89 3.47
C GLU A 22 18.80 18.73 4.47
N HIS A 23 17.73 18.72 5.29
CA HIS A 23 17.42 17.63 6.20
C HIS A 23 15.96 17.21 5.95
N ARG A 24 15.78 15.97 5.57
CA ARG A 24 14.45 15.38 5.41
C ARG A 24 13.75 15.24 6.76
N TYR A 25 12.42 15.27 6.73
CA TYR A 25 11.64 14.98 7.91
C TYR A 25 11.74 13.49 8.27
N VAL A 26 12.38 13.21 9.38
CA VAL A 26 12.41 11.87 9.98
C VAL A 26 11.44 11.89 11.17
N PRO A 27 10.39 11.06 11.16
CA PRO A 27 9.43 11.02 12.25
C PRO A 27 10.11 10.70 13.57
N PRO A 28 9.84 11.45 14.64
CA PRO A 28 10.37 11.12 15.96
C PRO A 28 9.73 9.83 16.47
N MET A 29 10.48 9.07 17.25
CA MET A 29 9.95 7.95 18.01
C MET A 29 8.77 8.41 18.87
N ASN A 30 7.85 7.51 19.22
CA ASN A 30 6.67 7.82 20.01
C ASN A 30 7.01 8.70 21.22
N SER A 31 6.57 9.95 21.17
CA SER A 31 6.88 10.95 22.19
C SER A 31 6.13 10.73 23.51
N CYS A 32 5.20 9.78 23.56
CA CYS A 32 4.40 9.52 24.76
C CYS A 32 5.13 8.70 25.80
N THR A 33 5.94 7.73 25.38
CA THR A 33 6.67 6.85 26.29
C THR A 33 8.16 7.14 26.33
N HIS A 34 8.77 7.58 25.23
CA HIS A 34 10.22 7.67 25.05
C HIS A 34 10.97 6.37 25.36
N GLU A 35 10.26 5.25 25.40
CA GLU A 35 10.81 3.94 25.67
C GLU A 35 11.26 3.29 24.38
N LYS A 36 12.44 2.69 24.43
CA LYS A 36 12.90 1.76 23.41
C LYS A 36 12.50 0.36 23.83
N PHE A 37 12.05 -0.41 22.87
CA PHE A 37 11.67 -1.79 23.06
C PHE A 37 12.78 -2.71 22.55
N ASP A 38 13.21 -3.66 23.36
CA ASP A 38 14.31 -4.59 23.04
C ASP A 38 13.82 -5.86 22.32
N GLN A 39 12.51 -6.05 22.19
CA GLN A 39 11.96 -7.20 21.49
C GLN A 39 12.35 -7.16 20.02
N LYS A 40 12.99 -8.22 19.55
CA LYS A 40 13.37 -8.38 18.16
C LYS A 40 12.18 -8.77 17.31
N ILE A 41 11.95 -8.06 16.23
CA ILE A 41 10.86 -8.31 15.28
C ILE A 41 11.45 -8.49 13.91
N ALA A 42 11.09 -9.59 13.23
CA ALA A 42 11.49 -9.87 11.86
C ALA A 42 10.35 -9.55 10.89
N ILE A 43 10.66 -8.82 9.84
CA ILE A 43 9.74 -8.53 8.74
C ILE A 43 10.25 -9.24 7.51
N ILE A 44 9.44 -10.09 6.90
CA ILE A 44 9.79 -10.94 5.78
C ILE A 44 9.17 -10.36 4.51
N GLY A 45 9.99 -9.69 3.71
CA GLY A 45 9.61 -8.95 2.52
C GLY A 45 9.64 -7.43 2.71
N GLY A 46 10.47 -6.76 1.92
CA GLY A 46 10.70 -5.31 1.93
C GLY A 46 9.79 -4.53 0.97
N GLY A 47 8.60 -5.06 0.63
CA GLY A 47 7.59 -4.37 -0.14
C GLY A 47 6.80 -3.34 0.68
N PRO A 48 5.77 -2.66 0.09
CA PRO A 48 5.00 -1.60 0.77
C PRO A 48 4.43 -2.01 2.12
N ALA A 49 3.91 -3.24 2.27
CA ALA A 49 3.35 -3.73 3.52
C ALA A 49 4.43 -3.91 4.59
N GLY A 50 5.57 -4.54 4.23
CA GLY A 50 6.68 -4.73 5.16
C GLY A 50 7.33 -3.43 5.59
N MET A 51 7.56 -2.50 4.65
CA MET A 51 8.09 -1.17 4.95
C MET A 51 7.15 -0.37 5.85
N SER A 52 5.84 -0.45 5.62
CA SER A 52 4.84 0.19 6.47
C SER A 52 4.84 -0.41 7.89
N CYS A 53 4.90 -1.73 8.02
CA CYS A 53 5.01 -2.39 9.32
C CYS A 53 6.28 -1.93 10.05
N ALA A 54 7.43 -1.90 9.35
CA ALA A 54 8.68 -1.40 9.90
C ALA A 54 8.59 0.05 10.39
N TYR A 55 7.97 0.91 9.58
CA TYR A 55 7.76 2.32 9.91
C TYR A 55 6.96 2.50 11.21
N PHE A 56 5.81 1.84 11.32
CA PHE A 56 4.97 1.99 12.51
C PHE A 56 5.59 1.36 13.76
N LEU A 57 6.33 0.24 13.61
CA LEU A 57 7.09 -0.32 14.71
C LEU A 57 8.25 0.60 15.14
N ALA A 58 8.95 1.23 14.20
CA ALA A 58 10.02 2.19 14.52
C ALA A 58 9.46 3.43 15.24
N ILE A 59 8.29 3.95 14.83
CA ILE A 59 7.60 5.03 15.56
C ILE A 59 7.29 4.61 17.01
N GLU A 60 6.85 3.37 17.23
CA GLU A 60 6.55 2.87 18.58
C GLU A 60 7.81 2.70 19.44
N GLY A 61 9.00 2.60 18.84
CA GLY A 61 10.27 2.51 19.57
C GLY A 61 11.03 1.20 19.38
N TYR A 62 10.62 0.35 18.42
CA TYR A 62 11.34 -0.86 18.05
C TYR A 62 12.42 -0.58 17.02
N SER A 63 13.36 -1.52 16.89
CA SER A 63 14.35 -1.58 15.79
C SER A 63 14.10 -2.85 14.96
N PRO A 64 13.08 -2.86 14.09
CA PRO A 64 12.74 -4.06 13.32
C PRO A 64 13.79 -4.35 12.25
N VAL A 65 13.93 -5.63 11.90
CA VAL A 65 14.80 -6.11 10.82
C VAL A 65 13.97 -6.61 9.66
N VAL A 66 14.19 -6.03 8.48
CA VAL A 66 13.51 -6.43 7.23
C VAL A 66 14.44 -7.36 6.46
N PHE A 67 13.97 -8.59 6.23
CA PHE A 67 14.63 -9.59 5.38
C PHE A 67 14.03 -9.49 3.99
N GLU A 68 14.83 -9.15 2.99
CA GLU A 68 14.41 -8.99 1.59
C GLU A 68 15.28 -9.87 0.68
N LYS A 69 14.63 -10.71 -0.14
CA LYS A 69 15.34 -11.61 -1.05
C LYS A 69 16.03 -10.90 -2.21
N GLU A 70 15.47 -9.78 -2.64
CA GLU A 70 16.08 -8.97 -3.69
C GLU A 70 17.25 -8.12 -3.14
N ALA A 71 18.12 -7.69 -4.03
CA ALA A 71 19.25 -6.83 -3.65
C ALA A 71 18.81 -5.43 -3.18
N VAL A 72 17.60 -5.00 -3.55
CA VAL A 72 17.05 -3.67 -3.23
C VAL A 72 15.64 -3.84 -2.69
N PRO A 73 15.31 -3.25 -1.53
CA PRO A 73 13.95 -3.29 -1.01
C PRO A 73 13.03 -2.36 -1.80
N GLY A 74 11.72 -2.53 -1.64
CA GLY A 74 10.67 -1.76 -2.32
C GLY A 74 9.64 -2.65 -3.01
N GLY A 75 9.93 -3.94 -3.19
CA GLY A 75 8.98 -4.88 -3.79
C GLY A 75 8.46 -4.41 -5.16
N MET A 76 7.13 -4.39 -5.33
CA MET A 76 6.52 -3.96 -6.61
C MET A 76 6.72 -2.48 -6.93
N LEU A 77 6.98 -1.60 -5.96
CA LEU A 77 7.34 -0.20 -6.23
C LEU A 77 8.64 -0.07 -7.05
N VAL A 78 9.55 -1.01 -6.88
CA VAL A 78 10.83 -1.05 -7.60
C VAL A 78 10.74 -1.97 -8.82
N ASN A 79 10.17 -3.17 -8.65
CA ASN A 79 10.23 -4.23 -9.64
C ASN A 79 9.08 -4.19 -10.66
N GLY A 80 7.87 -3.79 -10.24
CA GLY A 80 6.65 -3.86 -11.05
C GLY A 80 6.22 -2.52 -11.62
N ILE A 81 6.01 -1.51 -10.77
CA ILE A 81 5.49 -0.21 -11.20
C ILE A 81 6.52 0.50 -12.06
N PRO A 82 6.17 0.98 -13.27
CA PRO A 82 7.11 1.66 -14.15
C PRO A 82 7.64 2.98 -13.57
N SER A 83 8.88 3.35 -13.97
CA SER A 83 9.53 4.56 -13.45
C SER A 83 8.84 5.85 -13.86
N PHE A 84 8.08 5.85 -14.96
CA PHE A 84 7.26 7.01 -15.37
C PHE A 84 6.02 7.23 -14.49
N ARG A 85 5.68 6.28 -13.60
CA ARG A 85 4.62 6.43 -12.58
C ARG A 85 5.19 6.79 -11.22
N ILE A 86 6.29 6.14 -10.84
CA ILE A 86 7.01 6.43 -9.59
C ILE A 86 8.52 6.31 -9.82
N GLY A 87 9.25 7.40 -9.61
CA GLY A 87 10.71 7.41 -9.69
C GLY A 87 11.34 6.46 -8.68
N LYS A 88 12.36 5.72 -9.10
CA LYS A 88 13.06 4.78 -8.20
C LYS A 88 13.90 5.51 -7.14
N ASP A 89 14.31 6.72 -7.42
CA ASP A 89 14.93 7.67 -6.49
C ASP A 89 13.98 8.08 -5.36
N VAL A 90 12.69 8.30 -5.68
CA VAL A 90 11.66 8.57 -4.68
C VAL A 90 11.52 7.40 -3.72
N VAL A 91 11.36 6.17 -4.26
CA VAL A 91 11.24 4.97 -3.42
C VAL A 91 12.50 4.77 -2.55
N LYS A 92 13.68 4.98 -3.15
CA LYS A 92 14.94 4.90 -2.41
C LYS A 92 14.99 5.90 -1.25
N SER A 93 14.58 7.13 -1.48
CA SER A 93 14.61 8.17 -0.46
C SER A 93 13.67 7.88 0.71
N GLU A 94 12.50 7.26 0.47
CA GLU A 94 11.63 6.77 1.54
C GLU A 94 12.25 5.63 2.35
N ILE A 95 12.96 4.72 1.69
CA ILE A 95 13.71 3.64 2.36
C ILE A 95 14.84 4.22 3.23
N ASP A 96 15.50 5.26 2.76
CA ASP A 96 16.56 5.92 3.53
C ASP A 96 16.02 6.57 4.81
N VAL A 97 14.80 7.15 4.78
CA VAL A 97 14.11 7.62 6.01
C VAL A 97 13.88 6.47 6.99
N LEU A 98 13.45 5.30 6.52
CA LEU A 98 13.27 4.13 7.39
C LEU A 98 14.59 3.70 8.05
N ARG A 99 15.71 3.74 7.31
CA ARG A 99 17.04 3.46 7.87
C ARG A 99 17.43 4.47 8.96
N GLU A 100 17.16 5.76 8.74
CA GLU A 100 17.40 6.80 9.73
C GLU A 100 16.53 6.63 10.99
N MET A 101 15.33 6.04 10.84
CA MET A 101 14.47 5.65 11.96
C MET A 101 14.96 4.42 12.73
N GLY A 102 16.04 3.77 12.27
CA GLY A 102 16.62 2.59 12.92
C GLY A 102 16.12 1.25 12.39
N VAL A 103 15.49 1.21 11.22
CA VAL A 103 15.10 -0.03 10.54
C VAL A 103 16.32 -0.64 9.84
N GLU A 104 16.64 -1.88 10.15
CA GLU A 104 17.69 -2.63 9.46
C GLU A 104 17.11 -3.38 8.24
N PHE A 105 17.82 -3.33 7.10
CA PHE A 105 17.47 -4.08 5.89
C PHE A 105 18.56 -5.10 5.58
N LYS A 106 18.21 -6.38 5.66
CA LYS A 106 19.04 -7.53 5.22
C LYS A 106 18.56 -7.95 3.83
N CYS A 107 19.15 -7.34 2.81
CA CYS A 107 18.86 -7.63 1.41
C CYS A 107 19.66 -8.82 0.89
N GLY A 108 19.14 -9.54 -0.12
CA GLY A 108 19.74 -10.77 -0.65
C GLY A 108 19.57 -11.96 0.27
N VAL A 109 18.64 -11.91 1.24
CA VAL A 109 18.35 -13.00 2.17
C VAL A 109 16.91 -13.50 1.96
N GLU A 110 16.77 -14.71 1.49
CA GLU A 110 15.48 -15.38 1.28
C GLU A 110 15.13 -16.25 2.50
N VAL A 111 14.14 -15.77 3.28
CA VAL A 111 13.64 -16.57 4.41
C VAL A 111 12.91 -17.80 3.88
N GLY A 112 13.17 -18.95 4.49
CA GLY A 112 12.77 -20.28 4.02
C GLY A 112 13.83 -21.00 3.19
N LYS A 113 14.86 -20.27 2.72
CA LYS A 113 15.97 -20.86 1.97
C LYS A 113 17.33 -20.61 2.64
N ASP A 114 17.68 -19.33 2.86
CA ASP A 114 18.96 -18.94 3.45
C ASP A 114 18.89 -18.95 4.98
N ILE A 115 17.75 -18.65 5.55
CA ILE A 115 17.42 -18.71 6.98
C ILE A 115 15.94 -19.05 7.15
N THR A 116 15.61 -19.86 8.17
CA THR A 116 14.23 -20.24 8.48
C THR A 116 13.63 -19.38 9.60
N ILE A 117 12.30 -19.34 9.71
CA ILE A 117 11.61 -18.69 10.84
C ILE A 117 12.07 -19.33 12.17
N GLN A 118 12.27 -20.66 12.18
CA GLN A 118 12.73 -21.35 13.38
C GLN A 118 14.13 -20.88 13.83
N GLN A 119 15.07 -20.72 12.89
CA GLN A 119 16.40 -20.19 13.20
C GLN A 119 16.32 -18.73 13.69
N LEU A 120 15.44 -17.93 13.11
CA LEU A 120 15.21 -16.56 13.59
C LEU A 120 14.63 -16.56 15.02
N ARG A 121 13.73 -17.50 15.38
CA ARG A 121 13.28 -17.67 16.78
C ARG A 121 14.44 -18.01 17.72
N GLU A 122 15.37 -18.86 17.29
CA GLU A 122 16.59 -19.20 18.04
C GLU A 122 17.52 -17.99 18.20
N GLU A 123 17.55 -17.07 17.24
CA GLU A 123 18.25 -15.79 17.32
C GLU A 123 17.54 -14.75 18.21
N GLY A 124 16.37 -15.11 18.77
CA GLY A 124 15.61 -14.31 19.72
C GLY A 124 14.57 -13.38 19.12
N TYR A 125 14.19 -13.57 17.85
CA TYR A 125 13.04 -12.87 17.27
C TYR A 125 11.74 -13.39 17.91
N GLN A 126 10.87 -12.49 18.35
CA GLN A 126 9.67 -12.80 19.11
C GLN A 126 8.38 -12.67 18.30
N ALA A 127 8.41 -11.99 17.17
CA ALA A 127 7.29 -11.87 16.26
C ALA A 127 7.77 -11.68 14.82
N PHE A 128 6.94 -12.11 13.88
CA PHE A 128 7.22 -12.15 12.45
C PHE A 128 6.09 -11.49 11.68
N TYR A 129 6.44 -10.64 10.73
CA TYR A 129 5.48 -10.07 9.79
C TYR A 129 5.79 -10.57 8.37
N VAL A 130 4.94 -11.42 7.82
CA VAL A 130 5.13 -12.00 6.49
C VAL A 130 4.41 -11.14 5.45
N ALA A 131 5.17 -10.54 4.54
CA ALA A 131 4.72 -9.60 3.52
C ALA A 131 5.37 -9.87 2.15
N VAL A 132 5.39 -11.13 1.73
CA VAL A 132 6.08 -11.60 0.51
C VAL A 132 5.37 -11.24 -0.80
N GLY A 133 4.13 -10.78 -0.75
CA GLY A 133 3.34 -10.34 -1.91
C GLY A 133 3.02 -11.45 -2.90
N LEU A 134 2.76 -11.07 -4.17
CA LEU A 134 2.43 -11.95 -5.29
C LEU A 134 3.56 -11.90 -6.32
N GLN A 135 4.46 -12.87 -6.30
CA GLN A 135 5.72 -12.79 -7.04
C GLN A 135 5.74 -13.59 -8.34
N GLN A 136 4.74 -14.41 -8.61
CA GLN A 136 4.66 -15.24 -9.81
C GLN A 136 3.51 -14.80 -10.72
N ALA A 137 3.81 -14.58 -11.99
CA ALA A 137 2.80 -14.33 -13.01
C ALA A 137 1.97 -15.58 -13.29
N SER A 138 0.70 -15.38 -13.58
CA SER A 138 -0.18 -16.44 -14.09
C SER A 138 0.15 -16.77 -15.54
N LYS A 139 0.00 -18.05 -15.92
CA LYS A 139 0.20 -18.54 -17.28
C LYS A 139 -1.12 -18.66 -18.01
N LEU A 140 -1.07 -18.50 -19.34
CA LEU A 140 -2.22 -18.74 -20.23
C LEU A 140 -2.53 -20.23 -20.37
N ASN A 141 -1.49 -21.09 -20.32
CA ASN A 141 -1.56 -22.54 -20.59
C ASN A 141 -2.13 -22.86 -21.97
N ILE A 142 -1.68 -22.13 -23.00
CA ILE A 142 -2.04 -22.32 -24.40
C ILE A 142 -0.82 -22.69 -25.23
N ALA A 143 -1.06 -23.21 -26.43
CA ALA A 143 0.01 -23.52 -27.37
C ALA A 143 0.86 -22.29 -27.73
N GLY A 144 2.17 -22.44 -27.79
CA GLY A 144 3.13 -21.41 -28.17
C GLY A 144 3.52 -20.46 -27.02
N GLU A 145 3.10 -20.67 -25.78
CA GLU A 145 3.46 -19.83 -24.64
C GLU A 145 4.97 -19.85 -24.31
N ASP A 146 5.69 -20.87 -24.78
CA ASP A 146 7.13 -21.07 -24.60
C ASP A 146 8.00 -20.48 -25.74
N LEU A 147 7.38 -19.89 -26.75
CA LEU A 147 8.09 -19.28 -27.87
C LEU A 147 8.92 -18.06 -27.44
N THR A 148 10.08 -17.89 -28.10
CA THR A 148 10.89 -16.66 -27.94
C THR A 148 10.09 -15.46 -28.44
N GLY A 149 9.91 -14.46 -27.58
CA GLY A 149 9.04 -13.31 -27.81
C GLY A 149 7.81 -13.30 -26.90
N VAL A 150 7.52 -14.42 -26.21
CA VAL A 150 6.52 -14.47 -25.14
C VAL A 150 7.19 -14.17 -23.80
N LYS A 151 6.59 -13.31 -23.01
CA LYS A 151 7.07 -12.98 -21.66
C LYS A 151 5.92 -12.63 -20.75
N SER A 152 6.03 -12.98 -19.46
CA SER A 152 5.09 -12.46 -18.47
C SER A 152 5.24 -10.96 -18.33
N GLY A 153 4.14 -10.24 -18.13
CA GLY A 153 4.15 -8.80 -17.89
C GLY A 153 5.00 -8.40 -16.67
N LEU A 154 4.99 -9.26 -15.65
CA LEU A 154 5.79 -9.04 -14.44
C LEU A 154 7.30 -9.11 -14.71
N ASP A 155 7.76 -10.15 -15.42
CA ASP A 155 9.18 -10.30 -15.74
C ASP A 155 9.63 -9.23 -16.74
N PHE A 156 8.76 -8.88 -17.69
CA PHE A 156 8.98 -7.76 -18.58
C PHE A 156 9.24 -6.45 -17.82
N LEU A 157 8.34 -6.09 -16.87
CA LEU A 157 8.48 -4.87 -16.07
C LEU A 157 9.72 -4.91 -15.16
N ARG A 158 10.04 -6.07 -14.57
CA ARG A 158 11.28 -6.24 -13.80
C ARG A 158 12.53 -5.96 -14.61
N GLU A 159 12.61 -6.51 -15.81
CA GLU A 159 13.76 -6.28 -16.69
C GLU A 159 13.86 -4.83 -17.17
N VAL A 160 12.72 -4.21 -17.47
CA VAL A 160 12.65 -2.79 -17.84
C VAL A 160 13.09 -1.90 -16.68
N ASN A 161 12.52 -2.09 -15.50
CA ASN A 161 12.86 -1.29 -14.31
C ASN A 161 14.31 -1.49 -13.85
N ALA A 162 14.84 -2.69 -14.04
CA ALA A 162 16.27 -2.99 -13.78
C ALA A 162 17.22 -2.46 -14.88
N GLY A 163 16.69 -1.83 -15.95
CA GLY A 163 17.49 -1.34 -17.07
C GLY A 163 18.11 -2.44 -17.94
N LYS A 164 17.72 -3.70 -17.74
CA LYS A 164 18.20 -4.86 -18.52
C LYS A 164 17.58 -4.92 -19.92
N LEU A 165 16.29 -4.57 -20.03
CA LEU A 165 15.56 -4.51 -21.30
C LEU A 165 15.37 -3.04 -21.70
N LYS A 166 16.01 -2.62 -22.79
CA LYS A 166 16.00 -1.22 -23.27
C LYS A 166 15.30 -1.03 -24.61
N LYS A 167 14.97 -2.11 -25.31
CA LYS A 167 14.36 -2.07 -26.64
C LYS A 167 13.59 -3.35 -26.92
N LEU A 168 12.41 -3.20 -27.52
CA LEU A 168 11.67 -4.28 -28.19
C LEU A 168 11.73 -4.10 -29.70
N THR A 169 11.60 -5.21 -30.43
CA THR A 169 11.60 -5.20 -31.90
C THR A 169 10.22 -5.65 -32.39
N GLY A 170 9.63 -4.87 -33.30
CA GLY A 170 8.35 -5.17 -33.95
C GLY A 170 7.14 -4.85 -33.06
N ASP A 171 6.00 -5.35 -33.50
CA ASP A 171 4.71 -5.13 -32.87
C ASP A 171 4.56 -5.97 -31.60
N VAL A 172 3.83 -5.43 -30.64
CA VAL A 172 3.61 -6.03 -29.33
C VAL A 172 2.11 -6.25 -29.09
N VAL A 173 1.77 -7.43 -28.68
CA VAL A 173 0.45 -7.75 -28.13
C VAL A 173 0.56 -7.90 -26.61
N VAL A 174 -0.33 -7.24 -25.88
CA VAL A 174 -0.46 -7.36 -24.43
C VAL A 174 -1.79 -8.06 -24.12
N ILE A 175 -1.74 -9.13 -23.34
CA ILE A 175 -2.93 -9.87 -22.92
C ILE A 175 -3.26 -9.54 -21.46
N GLY A 176 -4.45 -8.95 -21.24
CA GLY A 176 -4.98 -8.59 -19.93
C GLY A 176 -5.71 -7.26 -19.93
N GLY A 177 -6.63 -7.05 -18.97
CA GLY A 177 -7.50 -5.86 -18.86
C GLY A 177 -7.32 -5.02 -17.59
N GLY A 178 -6.39 -5.38 -16.71
CA GLY A 178 -6.15 -4.67 -15.44
C GLY A 178 -5.08 -3.57 -15.51
N ASN A 179 -4.90 -2.83 -14.42
CA ASN A 179 -3.89 -1.76 -14.31
C ASN A 179 -2.47 -2.23 -14.65
N ALA A 180 -2.11 -3.46 -14.26
CA ALA A 180 -0.80 -4.02 -14.61
C ALA A 180 -0.62 -4.20 -16.13
N ALA A 181 -1.69 -4.58 -16.84
CA ALA A 181 -1.65 -4.71 -18.31
C ALA A 181 -1.47 -3.34 -18.99
N ILE A 182 -2.12 -2.29 -18.46
CA ILE A 182 -1.89 -0.91 -18.91
C ILE A 182 -0.44 -0.49 -18.68
N ASP A 183 0.14 -0.77 -17.51
CA ASP A 183 1.54 -0.48 -17.22
C ASP A 183 2.51 -1.21 -18.17
N VAL A 184 2.24 -2.48 -18.46
CA VAL A 184 3.00 -3.28 -19.43
C VAL A 184 2.90 -2.67 -20.82
N ALA A 185 1.70 -2.33 -21.30
CA ALA A 185 1.47 -1.75 -22.61
C ALA A 185 2.15 -0.38 -22.76
N ARG A 186 2.01 0.48 -21.75
CA ARG A 186 2.66 1.81 -21.72
C ARG A 186 4.19 1.68 -21.70
N ALA A 187 4.73 0.74 -20.92
CA ALA A 187 6.17 0.46 -20.89
C ALA A 187 6.66 -0.10 -22.26
N ALA A 188 5.90 -1.00 -22.88
CA ALA A 188 6.21 -1.54 -24.20
C ALA A 188 6.26 -0.45 -25.27
N LEU A 189 5.29 0.49 -25.29
CA LEU A 189 5.27 1.65 -26.22
C LEU A 189 6.54 2.52 -26.12
N ARG A 190 7.16 2.57 -24.95
CA ARG A 190 8.40 3.32 -24.75
C ARG A 190 9.64 2.60 -25.28
N LEU A 191 9.51 1.31 -25.55
CA LEU A 191 10.63 0.44 -25.94
C LEU A 191 10.56 -0.04 -27.40
N THR A 192 9.37 -0.02 -28.03
CA THR A 192 9.21 -0.41 -29.42
C THR A 192 8.99 0.78 -30.35
N LYS A 193 9.31 0.58 -31.66
CA LYS A 193 8.87 1.45 -32.75
C LYS A 193 7.62 0.91 -33.47
N GLY A 194 7.21 -0.32 -33.14
CA GLY A 194 5.99 -0.96 -33.62
C GLY A 194 4.74 -0.50 -32.88
N SER A 195 3.62 -1.07 -33.23
CA SER A 195 2.35 -0.88 -32.55
C SER A 195 2.30 -1.66 -31.21
N VAL A 196 1.48 -1.19 -30.26
CA VAL A 196 1.15 -1.92 -29.05
C VAL A 196 -0.37 -2.05 -28.97
N ASN A 197 -0.85 -3.28 -29.10
CA ASN A 197 -2.24 -3.64 -29.05
C ASN A 197 -2.50 -4.46 -27.80
N MET A 198 -3.46 -4.03 -27.00
CA MET A 198 -3.90 -4.73 -25.78
C MET A 198 -5.21 -5.47 -26.06
N TYR A 199 -5.30 -6.72 -25.63
CA TYR A 199 -6.49 -7.56 -25.76
C TYR A 199 -6.91 -8.06 -24.39
N CYS A 200 -8.22 -7.98 -24.09
CA CYS A 200 -8.77 -8.40 -22.81
C CYS A 200 -10.14 -9.07 -23.01
N LEU A 201 -10.51 -9.88 -22.02
CA LEU A 201 -11.78 -10.63 -22.02
C LEU A 201 -12.99 -9.70 -21.86
N GLU A 202 -12.81 -8.67 -21.07
CA GLU A 202 -13.85 -7.77 -20.62
C GLU A 202 -14.34 -6.86 -21.76
N LYS A 203 -15.59 -6.44 -21.68
CA LYS A 203 -16.09 -5.29 -22.40
C LYS A 203 -15.47 -4.01 -21.85
N ASP A 204 -15.64 -2.90 -22.56
CA ASP A 204 -15.01 -1.63 -22.19
C ASP A 204 -15.40 -1.14 -20.79
N GLU A 205 -16.69 -1.26 -20.45
CA GLU A 205 -17.26 -0.88 -19.16
C GLU A 205 -16.98 -1.89 -18.02
N GLU A 206 -16.57 -3.12 -18.37
CA GLU A 206 -16.29 -4.20 -17.42
C GLU A 206 -14.80 -4.31 -17.06
N MET A 207 -13.95 -3.52 -17.71
CA MET A 207 -12.50 -3.58 -17.47
C MET A 207 -12.17 -3.27 -16.01
N PRO A 208 -11.34 -4.11 -15.35
CA PRO A 208 -10.98 -3.90 -13.94
C PRO A 208 -9.94 -2.79 -13.73
N THR A 209 -9.50 -2.12 -14.80
CA THR A 209 -8.60 -0.97 -14.72
C THR A 209 -9.34 0.29 -14.30
N VAL A 210 -8.66 1.18 -13.56
CA VAL A 210 -9.24 2.48 -13.23
C VAL A 210 -9.27 3.40 -14.47
N PRO A 211 -10.32 4.25 -14.60
CA PRO A 211 -10.49 5.09 -15.79
C PRO A 211 -9.28 5.97 -16.12
N ASP A 212 -8.63 6.55 -15.12
CA ASP A 212 -7.48 7.43 -15.32
C ASP A 212 -6.28 6.69 -15.93
N GLU A 213 -6.01 5.45 -15.49
CA GLU A 213 -4.94 4.62 -16.05
C GLU A 213 -5.24 4.18 -17.49
N LYS A 214 -6.50 3.80 -17.75
CA LYS A 214 -6.97 3.45 -19.08
C LYS A 214 -6.80 4.64 -20.03
N ASN A 215 -7.29 5.82 -19.62
CA ASN A 215 -7.18 7.04 -20.42
C ASN A 215 -5.72 7.45 -20.69
N ALA A 216 -4.85 7.29 -19.68
CA ALA A 216 -3.42 7.54 -19.85
C ALA A 216 -2.77 6.55 -20.84
N GLY A 217 -3.19 5.29 -20.84
CA GLY A 217 -2.76 4.30 -21.83
C GLY A 217 -3.17 4.67 -23.25
N ILE A 218 -4.42 5.05 -23.45
CA ILE A 218 -4.97 5.50 -24.73
C ILE A 218 -4.25 6.77 -25.21
N ALA A 219 -4.03 7.74 -24.32
CA ALA A 219 -3.31 8.99 -24.63
C ALA A 219 -1.84 8.73 -25.05
N ASP A 220 -1.19 7.72 -24.45
CA ASP A 220 0.14 7.27 -24.88
C ASP A 220 0.12 6.58 -26.25
N GLY A 221 -1.04 6.10 -26.72
CA GLY A 221 -1.23 5.43 -28.01
C GLY A 221 -1.37 3.91 -27.93
N VAL A 222 -1.75 3.37 -26.78
CA VAL A 222 -2.16 1.96 -26.65
C VAL A 222 -3.52 1.78 -27.32
N VAL A 223 -3.63 0.78 -28.17
CA VAL A 223 -4.92 0.36 -28.75
C VAL A 223 -5.50 -0.76 -27.90
N ILE A 224 -6.68 -0.54 -27.34
CA ILE A 224 -7.37 -1.50 -26.48
C ILE A 224 -8.46 -2.20 -27.28
N ASN A 225 -8.41 -3.54 -27.30
CA ASN A 225 -9.35 -4.42 -28.01
C ASN A 225 -10.07 -5.29 -26.99
N ASN A 226 -11.32 -4.97 -26.75
CA ASN A 226 -12.18 -5.62 -25.77
C ASN A 226 -12.82 -6.91 -26.29
N SER A 227 -13.18 -7.81 -25.39
CA SER A 227 -13.93 -9.05 -25.66
C SER A 227 -13.16 -10.05 -26.54
N TRP A 228 -11.86 -10.18 -26.32
CA TRP A 228 -10.99 -11.13 -27.01
C TRP A 228 -10.18 -11.98 -26.03
N ALA A 229 -10.20 -13.30 -26.22
CA ALA A 229 -9.45 -14.27 -25.44
C ALA A 229 -8.30 -14.85 -26.28
N PRO A 230 -7.12 -15.09 -25.68
CA PRO A 230 -6.03 -15.78 -26.38
C PRO A 230 -6.38 -17.26 -26.59
N LYS A 231 -6.21 -17.77 -27.84
CA LYS A 231 -6.44 -19.15 -28.20
C LYS A 231 -5.13 -19.92 -28.43
N ALA A 232 -4.22 -19.35 -29.20
CA ALA A 232 -2.90 -19.92 -29.44
C ALA A 232 -1.90 -18.82 -29.82
N ILE A 233 -0.63 -18.96 -29.45
CA ILE A 233 0.45 -18.11 -29.91
C ILE A 233 1.13 -18.81 -31.09
N LEU A 234 1.25 -18.10 -32.19
CA LEU A 234 1.76 -18.60 -33.45
C LEU A 234 3.27 -18.31 -33.56
N GLY A 235 4.02 -19.24 -34.12
CA GLY A 235 5.45 -19.06 -34.25
C GLY A 235 6.06 -19.81 -35.41
N GLU A 236 7.21 -19.34 -35.86
CA GLU A 236 8.05 -19.98 -36.85
C GLU A 236 9.50 -19.98 -36.38
N GLY A 237 10.20 -21.09 -36.52
CA GLY A 237 11.59 -21.20 -36.06
C GLY A 237 11.78 -20.93 -34.55
N GLY A 238 10.78 -21.25 -33.73
CA GLY A 238 10.81 -21.03 -32.26
C GLY A 238 10.60 -19.58 -31.82
N LYS A 239 10.18 -18.68 -32.72
CA LYS A 239 9.91 -17.26 -32.44
C LYS A 239 8.46 -16.90 -32.73
N VAL A 240 7.91 -15.98 -31.97
CA VAL A 240 6.56 -15.45 -32.18
C VAL A 240 6.45 -14.78 -33.55
N THR A 241 5.37 -15.10 -34.28
CA THR A 241 4.97 -14.45 -35.53
C THR A 241 3.57 -13.85 -35.44
N GLY A 242 2.77 -14.25 -34.44
CA GLY A 242 1.43 -13.74 -34.22
C GLY A 242 0.73 -14.43 -33.05
N ILE A 243 -0.52 -14.07 -32.86
CA ILE A 243 -1.42 -14.70 -31.89
C ILE A 243 -2.80 -14.89 -32.51
N GLU A 244 -3.39 -16.06 -32.30
CA GLU A 244 -4.80 -16.33 -32.59
C GLU A 244 -5.63 -16.02 -31.35
N LEU A 245 -6.67 -15.22 -31.54
CA LEU A 245 -7.63 -14.82 -30.51
C LEU A 245 -9.01 -15.30 -30.90
N MET A 246 -9.85 -15.61 -29.90
CA MET A 246 -11.25 -16.00 -30.04
C MET A 246 -12.16 -15.00 -29.31
N ARG A 247 -13.39 -14.89 -29.75
CA ARG A 247 -14.35 -13.96 -29.17
C ARG A 247 -14.71 -14.36 -27.73
N CYS A 248 -14.62 -13.44 -26.78
CA CYS A 248 -15.17 -13.59 -25.45
C CYS A 248 -16.59 -13.02 -25.42
N VAL A 249 -17.57 -13.89 -25.19
CA VAL A 249 -18.99 -13.54 -25.18
C VAL A 249 -19.39 -12.91 -23.84
N SER A 250 -18.91 -13.52 -22.74
CA SER A 250 -19.12 -13.02 -21.39
C SER A 250 -17.97 -13.43 -20.48
N VAL A 251 -17.67 -12.62 -19.47
CA VAL A 251 -16.59 -12.87 -18.50
C VAL A 251 -17.12 -13.49 -17.21
N ARG A 252 -18.39 -13.24 -16.89
CA ARG A 252 -19.03 -13.68 -15.65
C ARG A 252 -20.30 -14.45 -15.91
N ASP A 253 -20.61 -15.40 -15.04
CA ASP A 253 -21.90 -16.08 -15.02
C ASP A 253 -23.02 -15.23 -14.41
N ALA A 254 -24.23 -15.77 -14.38
CA ALA A 254 -25.41 -15.10 -13.84
C ALA A 254 -25.30 -14.77 -12.33
N SER A 255 -24.39 -15.42 -11.60
CA SER A 255 -24.09 -15.13 -10.18
C SER A 255 -23.01 -14.07 -9.99
N GLY A 256 -22.43 -13.55 -11.07
CA GLY A 256 -21.33 -12.59 -11.04
C GLY A 256 -19.95 -13.22 -10.83
N LYS A 257 -19.85 -14.55 -10.78
CA LYS A 257 -18.58 -15.27 -10.64
C LYS A 257 -17.83 -15.29 -11.97
N PHE A 258 -16.49 -15.17 -11.92
CA PHE A 258 -15.64 -15.29 -13.10
C PHE A 258 -15.76 -16.68 -13.73
N ALA A 259 -16.37 -16.74 -14.90
CA ALA A 259 -16.64 -17.92 -15.70
C ALA A 259 -16.75 -17.53 -17.17
N PRO A 260 -15.63 -17.26 -17.85
CA PRO A 260 -15.65 -16.73 -19.22
C PRO A 260 -16.21 -17.75 -20.21
N VAL A 261 -17.03 -17.27 -21.14
CA VAL A 261 -17.64 -18.02 -22.26
C VAL A 261 -17.06 -17.50 -23.57
N TYR A 262 -16.61 -18.42 -24.42
CA TYR A 262 -15.97 -18.11 -25.69
C TYR A 262 -16.77 -18.61 -26.89
N ASP A 263 -16.71 -17.88 -28.02
CA ASP A 263 -17.10 -18.39 -29.33
C ASP A 263 -15.83 -18.76 -30.10
N GLU A 264 -15.57 -20.05 -30.20
CA GLU A 264 -14.38 -20.59 -30.87
C GLU A 264 -14.46 -20.46 -32.42
N ASN A 265 -15.64 -20.15 -32.98
CA ASN A 265 -15.83 -19.95 -34.43
C ASN A 265 -15.51 -18.53 -34.85
N GLU A 266 -15.60 -17.55 -33.93
CA GLU A 266 -15.22 -16.17 -34.20
C GLU A 266 -13.77 -15.95 -33.76
N THR A 267 -12.83 -16.08 -34.69
CA THR A 267 -11.40 -15.93 -34.40
C THR A 267 -10.77 -14.88 -35.26
N ILE A 268 -9.71 -14.25 -34.75
CA ILE A 268 -8.83 -13.36 -35.49
C ILE A 268 -7.37 -13.74 -35.28
N THR A 269 -6.55 -13.51 -36.28
CA THR A 269 -5.10 -13.66 -36.18
C THR A 269 -4.45 -12.28 -36.21
N VAL A 270 -3.65 -11.98 -35.19
CA VAL A 270 -2.93 -10.71 -35.07
C VAL A 270 -1.44 -10.98 -35.21
N PRO A 271 -0.80 -10.44 -36.27
CA PRO A 271 0.65 -10.54 -36.41
C PRO A 271 1.35 -9.72 -35.33
N CYS A 272 2.36 -10.28 -34.70
CA CYS A 272 3.19 -9.61 -33.70
C CYS A 272 4.53 -10.33 -33.54
N SER A 273 5.50 -9.64 -32.96
CA SER A 273 6.81 -10.18 -32.63
C SER A 273 6.99 -10.44 -31.14
N ASN A 274 6.11 -9.87 -30.32
CA ASN A 274 6.13 -10.04 -28.86
C ASN A 274 4.71 -10.20 -28.31
N VAL A 275 4.56 -11.12 -27.36
CA VAL A 275 3.34 -11.30 -26.58
C VAL A 275 3.68 -11.14 -25.10
N LEU A 276 3.07 -10.15 -24.45
CA LEU A 276 3.26 -9.84 -23.03
C LEU A 276 2.00 -10.22 -22.23
N VAL A 277 2.13 -11.16 -21.32
CA VAL A 277 0.99 -11.79 -20.61
C VAL A 277 0.83 -11.15 -19.24
N ALA A 278 -0.28 -10.43 -19.02
CA ALA A 278 -0.57 -9.67 -17.79
C ALA A 278 -1.96 -10.02 -17.20
N ILE A 279 -2.23 -11.32 -17.01
CA ILE A 279 -3.52 -11.89 -16.57
C ILE A 279 -3.59 -12.19 -15.07
N GLY A 280 -2.77 -11.53 -14.28
CA GLY A 280 -2.74 -11.66 -12.83
C GLY A 280 -1.49 -12.33 -12.30
N GLN A 281 -1.43 -12.38 -10.97
CA GLN A 281 -0.28 -12.85 -10.21
C GLN A 281 -0.75 -13.78 -9.09
N ARG A 282 0.18 -14.61 -8.59
CA ARG A 282 -0.06 -15.51 -7.46
C ARG A 282 1.12 -15.52 -6.49
N SER A 283 0.86 -15.92 -5.26
CA SER A 283 1.89 -16.10 -4.24
C SER A 283 2.77 -17.31 -4.56
N VAL A 284 4.02 -17.20 -4.20
CA VAL A 284 4.96 -18.34 -4.10
C VAL A 284 5.62 -18.22 -2.75
N TYR A 285 5.33 -19.18 -1.89
CA TYR A 285 5.82 -19.15 -0.51
C TYR A 285 7.15 -19.88 -0.35
N GLY A 286 7.45 -20.87 -1.26
CA GLY A 286 8.58 -21.76 -1.03
C GLY A 286 8.49 -22.36 0.37
N ASP A 287 9.59 -22.32 1.10
CA ASP A 287 9.68 -22.84 2.45
C ASP A 287 9.57 -21.74 3.55
N VAL A 288 9.08 -20.53 3.19
CA VAL A 288 8.99 -19.42 4.16
C VAL A 288 8.12 -19.77 5.38
N LEU A 289 7.07 -20.57 5.20
CA LEU A 289 6.18 -21.03 6.27
C LEU A 289 6.54 -22.44 6.79
N ALA A 290 7.60 -23.06 6.27
CA ALA A 290 7.98 -24.41 6.66
C ALA A 290 8.29 -24.49 8.16
N GLY A 291 7.78 -25.53 8.82
CA GLY A 291 7.95 -25.72 10.27
C GLY A 291 7.12 -24.81 11.15
N THR A 292 6.13 -24.11 10.59
CA THR A 292 5.16 -23.28 11.33
C THR A 292 3.75 -23.85 11.17
N ALA A 293 2.80 -23.45 12.02
CA ALA A 293 1.39 -23.75 11.88
C ALA A 293 0.64 -22.79 10.97
N ALA A 294 1.33 -21.80 10.38
CA ALA A 294 0.71 -20.86 9.44
C ALA A 294 0.31 -21.59 8.15
N GLU A 295 -0.95 -21.48 7.77
CA GLU A 295 -1.56 -22.17 6.64
C GLU A 295 -1.93 -21.20 5.52
N THR A 296 -2.09 -21.74 4.31
CA THR A 296 -2.61 -21.00 3.18
C THR A 296 -4.07 -21.39 2.90
N ALA A 297 -4.94 -20.42 2.71
CA ALA A 297 -6.29 -20.63 2.23
C ALA A 297 -6.23 -20.98 0.73
N ASP A 298 -6.69 -22.18 0.37
CA ASP A 298 -6.70 -22.73 -1.00
C ASP A 298 -5.34 -22.64 -1.71
N GLY A 299 -4.23 -22.72 -0.97
CA GLY A 299 -2.87 -22.62 -1.51
C GLY A 299 -2.50 -21.24 -2.10
N ARG A 300 -3.32 -20.21 -1.86
CA ARG A 300 -3.16 -18.88 -2.47
C ARG A 300 -2.75 -17.81 -1.48
N LEU A 301 -3.57 -17.55 -0.48
CA LEU A 301 -3.37 -16.48 0.52
C LEU A 301 -3.06 -17.12 1.87
N ILE A 302 -2.29 -16.44 2.70
CA ILE A 302 -2.03 -16.91 4.06
C ILE A 302 -3.30 -16.67 4.89
N ALA A 303 -3.78 -17.72 5.56
CA ALA A 303 -4.94 -17.66 6.44
C ALA A 303 -4.64 -16.78 7.65
N HIS A 304 -5.53 -15.85 7.97
CA HIS A 304 -5.35 -14.91 9.07
C HIS A 304 -6.67 -14.38 9.59
N ASP A 305 -6.65 -13.85 10.80
CA ASP A 305 -7.76 -13.07 11.35
C ASP A 305 -7.86 -11.70 10.64
N ALA A 306 -9.06 -11.35 10.17
CA ALA A 306 -9.29 -10.17 9.35
C ALA A 306 -9.06 -8.83 10.08
N VAL A 307 -9.04 -8.82 11.41
CA VAL A 307 -8.86 -7.61 12.23
C VAL A 307 -7.42 -7.46 12.70
N THR A 308 -6.82 -8.57 13.12
CA THR A 308 -5.49 -8.57 13.73
C THR A 308 -4.38 -8.92 12.77
N PHE A 309 -4.71 -9.47 11.60
CA PHE A 309 -3.74 -10.02 10.65
C PHE A 309 -2.83 -11.12 11.23
N GLN A 310 -3.22 -11.72 12.34
CA GLN A 310 -2.54 -12.86 12.96
C GLN A 310 -2.89 -14.14 12.21
N SER A 311 -1.88 -14.97 11.91
CA SER A 311 -2.08 -16.28 11.31
C SER A 311 -2.48 -17.33 12.39
N ASN A 312 -2.60 -18.60 11.96
CA ASN A 312 -2.80 -19.72 12.91
C ASN A 312 -1.58 -19.93 13.83
N GLU A 313 -0.40 -19.44 13.44
CA GLU A 313 0.80 -19.40 14.28
C GLU A 313 0.80 -18.10 15.10
N PRO A 314 0.79 -18.14 16.43
CA PRO A 314 0.54 -16.96 17.26
C PRO A 314 1.52 -15.79 17.10
N ASP A 315 2.78 -16.07 16.78
CA ASP A 315 3.86 -15.07 16.60
C ASP A 315 4.02 -14.60 15.15
N ILE A 316 3.20 -15.15 14.21
CA ILE A 316 3.23 -14.80 12.79
C ILE A 316 2.03 -13.95 12.41
N PHE A 317 2.31 -12.76 11.92
CA PHE A 317 1.35 -11.80 11.35
C PHE A 317 1.60 -11.67 9.85
N VAL A 318 0.57 -11.31 9.09
CA VAL A 318 0.66 -11.26 7.63
C VAL A 318 0.07 -9.99 7.07
N GLY A 319 0.49 -9.58 5.87
CA GLY A 319 -0.14 -8.45 5.20
C GLY A 319 0.35 -8.23 3.78
N GLY A 320 -0.23 -7.23 3.13
CA GLY A 320 -0.08 -7.02 1.70
C GLY A 320 -0.77 -8.09 0.89
N ASP A 321 -0.39 -8.21 -0.37
CA ASP A 321 -1.10 -9.06 -1.33
C ASP A 321 -1.05 -10.56 -1.00
N CYS A 322 -0.08 -11.03 -0.24
CA CYS A 322 -0.08 -12.44 0.21
C CYS A 322 -1.14 -12.75 1.27
N ALA A 323 -1.72 -11.73 1.91
CA ALA A 323 -2.83 -11.86 2.83
C ALA A 323 -4.18 -11.52 2.16
N THR A 324 -4.25 -10.42 1.42
CA THR A 324 -5.53 -9.84 0.93
C THR A 324 -5.83 -10.10 -0.54
N GLY A 325 -4.92 -10.71 -1.27
CA GLY A 325 -4.94 -10.72 -2.74
C GLY A 325 -4.43 -9.42 -3.34
N PRO A 326 -4.37 -9.32 -4.68
CA PRO A 326 -3.84 -8.15 -5.37
C PRO A 326 -4.72 -6.93 -5.10
N LYS A 327 -4.12 -5.87 -4.54
CA LYS A 327 -4.77 -4.59 -4.22
C LYS A 327 -3.84 -3.43 -4.54
N TYR A 328 -4.25 -2.22 -4.16
CA TYR A 328 -3.42 -1.02 -4.32
C TYR A 328 -2.31 -0.95 -3.26
N THR A 329 -1.27 -0.20 -3.57
CA THR A 329 -0.16 0.05 -2.63
C THR A 329 -0.64 0.58 -1.28
N ILE A 330 -1.68 1.43 -1.28
CA ILE A 330 -2.24 1.98 -0.05
C ILE A 330 -2.89 0.92 0.85
N ASP A 331 -3.51 -0.11 0.25
CA ASP A 331 -4.06 -1.24 1.01
C ASP A 331 -2.94 -2.04 1.68
N ALA A 332 -1.84 -2.29 0.96
CA ALA A 332 -0.67 -2.93 1.52
C ALA A 332 -0.07 -2.12 2.69
N ILE A 333 0.02 -0.79 2.56
CA ILE A 333 0.46 0.11 3.63
C ILE A 333 -0.48 0.01 4.85
N ALA A 334 -1.80 -0.04 4.62
CA ALA A 334 -2.78 -0.17 5.69
C ALA A 334 -2.61 -1.49 6.45
N THR A 335 -2.43 -2.62 5.76
CA THR A 335 -2.18 -3.91 6.43
C THR A 335 -0.88 -3.90 7.23
N GLY A 336 0.17 -3.20 6.76
CA GLY A 336 1.42 -3.03 7.48
C GLY A 336 1.24 -2.30 8.81
N ARG A 337 0.44 -1.24 8.81
CA ARG A 337 0.06 -0.51 10.02
C ARG A 337 -0.68 -1.40 11.02
N GLU A 338 -1.70 -2.11 10.57
CA GLU A 338 -2.49 -2.99 11.43
C GLU A 338 -1.64 -4.15 11.98
N GLY A 339 -0.77 -4.73 11.16
CA GLY A 339 0.21 -5.73 11.59
C GLY A 339 1.16 -5.21 12.67
N ALA A 340 1.68 -3.98 12.52
CA ALA A 340 2.54 -3.36 13.52
C ALA A 340 1.83 -3.19 14.87
N VAL A 341 0.56 -2.73 14.88
CA VAL A 341 -0.25 -2.62 16.10
C VAL A 341 -0.48 -4.00 16.75
N SER A 342 -0.71 -5.04 15.93
CA SER A 342 -0.89 -6.41 16.45
C SER A 342 0.40 -6.93 17.07
N ILE A 343 1.52 -6.78 16.39
CA ILE A 343 2.84 -7.19 16.87
C ILE A 343 3.21 -6.47 18.16
N HIS A 344 3.03 -5.14 18.23
CA HIS A 344 3.26 -4.36 19.43
C HIS A 344 2.47 -4.92 20.62
N ARG A 345 1.19 -5.23 20.43
CA ARG A 345 0.33 -5.79 21.48
C ARG A 345 0.68 -7.24 21.84
N PHE A 346 1.13 -8.02 20.87
CA PHE A 346 1.51 -9.41 21.09
C PHE A 346 2.77 -9.53 21.93
N VAL A 347 3.81 -8.77 21.62
CA VAL A 347 5.10 -8.85 22.34
C VAL A 347 5.05 -8.16 23.71
N ASN A 348 4.05 -7.31 23.95
CA ASN A 348 3.82 -6.69 25.26
C ASN A 348 2.72 -7.44 26.01
N LYS A 349 3.12 -8.25 27.00
CA LYS A 349 2.22 -9.11 27.76
C LYS A 349 1.08 -8.33 28.39
N GLY A 350 -0.12 -8.91 28.37
CA GLY A 350 -1.32 -8.35 29.00
C GLY A 350 -2.15 -7.44 28.11
N GLN A 351 -1.76 -7.21 26.86
CA GLN A 351 -2.55 -6.48 25.88
C GLN A 351 -3.40 -7.43 25.02
N THR A 352 -4.64 -7.06 24.73
CA THR A 352 -5.49 -7.81 23.80
C THR A 352 -5.28 -7.32 22.37
N LEU A 353 -5.30 -8.24 21.40
CA LEU A 353 -5.13 -7.88 19.99
C LEU A 353 -6.37 -7.18 19.39
N THR A 354 -7.56 -7.37 19.98
CA THR A 354 -8.85 -6.99 19.37
C THR A 354 -9.49 -5.74 19.97
N ILE A 355 -9.24 -5.42 21.24
CA ILE A 355 -9.87 -4.25 21.88
C ILE A 355 -9.41 -2.96 21.21
N HIS A 356 -10.35 -2.06 20.94
CA HIS A 356 -10.13 -0.77 20.26
C HIS A 356 -9.54 -0.86 18.85
N ARG A 357 -9.75 -2.00 18.16
CA ARG A 357 -9.51 -2.06 16.72
C ARG A 357 -10.62 -1.35 15.96
N ASN A 358 -10.25 -0.55 15.00
CA ASN A 358 -11.19 0.09 14.11
C ASN A 358 -11.77 -0.96 13.14
N THR A 359 -13.00 -1.37 13.39
CA THR A 359 -13.81 -2.07 12.41
C THR A 359 -14.67 -1.04 11.69
N ARG A 360 -14.09 -0.39 10.69
CA ARG A 360 -14.83 0.61 9.91
C ARG A 360 -15.59 -0.07 8.79
N GLU A 361 -16.87 0.20 8.71
CA GLU A 361 -17.62 -0.01 7.48
C GLU A 361 -17.54 1.26 6.64
N PHE A 362 -17.09 1.12 5.40
CA PHE A 362 -17.15 2.21 4.45
C PHE A 362 -18.60 2.49 4.12
N LYS A 363 -19.04 3.72 4.39
CA LYS A 363 -20.35 4.22 3.96
C LYS A 363 -20.14 5.21 2.84
N GLU A 364 -20.63 4.87 1.67
CA GLU A 364 -20.69 5.82 0.57
C GLU A 364 -21.63 6.96 0.94
N LEU A 365 -21.12 8.18 0.89
CA LEU A 365 -21.94 9.38 1.11
C LEU A 365 -22.75 9.67 -0.15
N ASN A 366 -24.07 9.71 -0.01
CA ASN A 366 -24.93 10.19 -1.08
C ASN A 366 -24.69 11.70 -1.28
N LYS A 367 -24.17 12.08 -2.45
CA LYS A 367 -23.87 13.49 -2.75
C LYS A 367 -25.15 14.35 -2.81
N ASP A 368 -26.29 13.75 -3.13
CA ASP A 368 -27.56 14.45 -3.21
C ASP A 368 -28.12 14.85 -1.84
N ASP A 369 -27.68 14.17 -0.78
CA ASP A 369 -28.06 14.48 0.62
C ASP A 369 -27.22 15.60 1.25
N ILE A 370 -26.18 16.09 0.53
CA ILE A 370 -25.31 17.14 1.04
C ILE A 370 -25.97 18.51 0.87
N VAL A 371 -26.41 19.09 1.96
CA VAL A 371 -26.90 20.48 1.98
C VAL A 371 -25.70 21.43 1.86
N LEU A 372 -25.52 22.01 0.69
CA LEU A 372 -24.51 23.05 0.47
C LEU A 372 -24.99 24.37 1.08
N PRO A 373 -24.06 25.20 1.63
CA PRO A 373 -24.40 26.57 2.04
C PRO A 373 -25.00 27.35 0.87
N THR A 374 -26.10 28.05 1.11
CA THR A 374 -26.80 28.84 0.09
C THR A 374 -25.98 30.04 -0.43
N GLU A 375 -24.96 30.45 0.30
CA GLU A 375 -24.01 31.46 -0.17
C GLU A 375 -23.09 30.87 -1.22
N LYS A 376 -23.12 31.47 -2.41
CA LYS A 376 -22.20 31.10 -3.50
C LYS A 376 -20.77 31.49 -3.11
N ILE A 377 -20.06 30.54 -2.50
CA ILE A 377 -18.63 30.70 -2.23
C ILE A 377 -17.93 30.63 -3.59
N LYS A 378 -17.45 31.76 -4.10
CA LYS A 378 -16.59 31.78 -5.28
C LYS A 378 -15.27 31.10 -4.92
N LYS A 379 -15.06 29.90 -5.43
CA LYS A 379 -13.79 29.16 -5.36
C LYS A 379 -13.10 29.19 -6.72
N PRO A 380 -11.75 29.21 -6.77
CA PRO A 380 -11.04 29.05 -8.03
C PRO A 380 -11.34 27.69 -8.66
N ALA A 381 -11.17 27.58 -9.97
CA ALA A 381 -11.24 26.31 -10.67
C ALA A 381 -10.13 25.34 -10.18
N ARG A 382 -10.36 24.04 -10.34
CA ARG A 382 -9.34 23.04 -10.04
C ARG A 382 -8.09 23.30 -10.87
N ALA A 383 -6.91 23.26 -10.24
CA ALA A 383 -5.65 23.39 -10.95
C ALA A 383 -5.43 22.18 -11.88
N ALA A 384 -5.06 22.47 -13.12
CA ALA A 384 -4.75 21.44 -14.11
C ALA A 384 -3.27 21.05 -14.03
N VAL A 385 -3.02 19.73 -14.14
CA VAL A 385 -1.66 19.19 -14.22
C VAL A 385 -1.08 19.47 -15.61
N ALA A 386 0.04 20.18 -15.67
CA ALA A 386 0.76 20.37 -16.92
C ALA A 386 1.59 19.14 -17.26
N ILE A 387 1.77 18.88 -18.57
CA ILE A 387 2.58 17.78 -19.08
C ILE A 387 3.87 18.35 -19.70
N ASP A 388 5.01 17.81 -19.30
CA ASP A 388 6.31 18.09 -19.90
C ASP A 388 6.44 17.30 -21.21
N SER A 389 6.27 17.97 -22.35
CA SER A 389 6.32 17.34 -23.67
C SER A 389 7.65 16.64 -23.97
N LYS A 390 8.75 17.02 -23.30
CA LYS A 390 10.05 16.37 -23.47
C LYS A 390 10.14 15.02 -22.79
N LYS A 391 9.29 14.78 -21.79
CA LYS A 391 9.25 13.53 -21.03
C LYS A 391 8.19 12.56 -21.53
N VAL A 392 7.24 13.02 -22.34
CA VAL A 392 6.19 12.17 -22.93
C VAL A 392 6.83 10.97 -23.64
N ARG A 393 6.29 9.77 -23.34
CA ARG A 393 6.83 8.47 -23.83
C ARG A 393 8.30 8.20 -23.46
N THR A 394 8.80 8.81 -22.39
CA THR A 394 10.08 8.42 -21.76
C THR A 394 9.80 7.59 -20.48
N MET A 395 10.85 7.11 -19.83
CA MET A 395 10.74 6.43 -18.54
C MET A 395 10.71 7.39 -17.34
N GLN A 396 10.52 8.69 -17.58
CA GLN A 396 10.38 9.72 -16.55
C GLN A 396 8.90 10.09 -16.38
N ASP A 397 8.51 10.55 -15.19
CA ASP A 397 7.19 11.15 -14.96
C ASP A 397 7.10 12.45 -15.78
N ASP A 398 6.12 12.51 -16.66
CA ASP A 398 5.85 13.66 -17.54
C ASP A 398 4.90 14.69 -16.91
N ARG A 399 4.32 14.40 -15.73
CA ARG A 399 3.47 15.32 -14.98
C ARG A 399 4.33 16.37 -14.27
N VAL A 400 4.08 17.64 -14.59
CA VAL A 400 4.75 18.76 -13.92
C VAL A 400 4.14 18.98 -12.55
N THR A 401 4.96 19.00 -11.52
CA THR A 401 4.54 19.29 -10.15
C THR A 401 3.98 20.70 -10.06
N PHE A 402 2.91 20.88 -9.30
CA PHE A 402 2.29 22.19 -9.06
C PHE A 402 3.30 23.20 -8.49
N THR A 403 3.17 24.44 -8.93
CA THR A 403 3.86 25.56 -8.29
C THR A 403 3.26 25.86 -6.92
N GLU A 404 3.99 26.57 -6.06
CA GLU A 404 3.48 27.01 -4.76
C GLU A 404 2.18 27.83 -4.89
N GLU A 405 2.07 28.66 -5.93
CA GLU A 405 0.86 29.45 -6.21
C GLU A 405 -0.33 28.53 -6.53
N GLN A 406 -0.13 27.51 -7.39
CA GLN A 406 -1.15 26.51 -7.70
C GLN A 406 -1.56 25.73 -6.44
N ILE A 407 -0.61 25.34 -5.57
CA ILE A 407 -0.90 24.67 -4.29
C ILE A 407 -1.73 25.56 -3.37
N ARG A 408 -1.39 26.85 -3.25
CA ARG A 408 -2.16 27.79 -2.43
C ARG A 408 -3.57 27.99 -2.98
N SER A 409 -3.70 28.12 -4.30
CA SER A 409 -4.99 28.23 -4.98
C SER A 409 -5.84 26.97 -4.73
N GLU A 410 -5.26 25.78 -4.93
CA GLU A 410 -5.96 24.51 -4.73
C GLU A 410 -6.35 24.29 -3.27
N ALA A 411 -5.47 24.59 -2.33
CA ALA A 411 -5.77 24.53 -0.89
C ALA A 411 -6.90 25.49 -0.48
N SER A 412 -7.02 26.64 -1.13
CA SER A 412 -8.09 27.62 -0.86
C SER A 412 -9.47 27.10 -1.24
N ARG A 413 -9.55 26.09 -2.11
CA ARG A 413 -10.81 25.41 -2.50
C ARG A 413 -11.36 24.52 -1.38
N CYS A 414 -10.54 24.18 -0.38
CA CYS A 414 -10.96 23.35 0.73
C CYS A 414 -12.09 24.02 1.52
N LEU A 415 -13.20 23.33 1.69
CA LEU A 415 -14.36 23.82 2.45
C LEU A 415 -14.20 23.60 3.96
N SER A 416 -13.13 22.91 4.38
CA SER A 416 -12.89 22.54 5.79
C SER A 416 -14.08 21.78 6.42
N CYS A 417 -14.89 21.11 5.61
CA CYS A 417 -15.99 20.29 6.06
C CYS A 417 -15.46 19.10 6.88
N GLY A 418 -16.05 18.87 8.03
CA GLY A 418 -15.60 17.81 8.95
C GLY A 418 -14.32 18.13 9.74
N ARG A 419 -13.76 19.34 9.65
CA ARG A 419 -12.65 19.74 10.50
C ARG A 419 -13.10 19.87 11.94
N SER A 420 -12.60 18.97 12.79
CA SER A 420 -12.77 19.11 14.25
C SER A 420 -11.72 20.06 14.83
N VAL A 421 -12.15 20.99 15.64
CA VAL A 421 -11.25 21.91 16.35
C VAL A 421 -11.41 21.67 17.85
N VAL A 422 -10.30 21.36 18.51
CA VAL A 422 -10.26 21.24 19.96
C VAL A 422 -9.93 22.60 20.56
N ASP A 423 -10.83 23.12 21.41
CA ASP A 423 -10.53 24.28 22.23
C ASP A 423 -9.68 23.86 23.44
N PRO A 424 -8.39 24.21 23.49
CA PRO A 424 -7.51 23.76 24.57
C PRO A 424 -7.89 24.32 25.94
N ASN A 425 -8.69 25.39 25.99
CA ASN A 425 -9.15 25.98 27.25
C ASN A 425 -10.37 25.26 27.82
N LYS A 426 -11.12 24.55 26.96
CA LYS A 426 -12.31 23.76 27.34
C LYS A 426 -12.03 22.26 27.41
N CYS A 427 -10.95 21.81 26.77
CA CYS A 427 -10.60 20.40 26.73
C CYS A 427 -10.00 19.95 28.05
N ILE A 428 -10.67 19.00 28.72
CA ILE A 428 -10.18 18.40 29.98
C ILE A 428 -9.38 17.11 29.74
N GLY A 429 -9.16 16.69 28.48
CA GLY A 429 -8.41 15.48 28.17
C GLY A 429 -9.13 14.17 28.50
N CYS A 430 -10.45 14.15 28.60
CA CYS A 430 -11.23 12.98 29.03
C CYS A 430 -11.25 11.81 28.00
N GLY A 431 -10.85 12.02 26.74
CA GLY A 431 -10.79 10.99 25.72
C GLY A 431 -12.12 10.64 25.05
N ILE A 432 -13.26 11.19 25.44
CA ILE A 432 -14.56 10.86 24.83
C ILE A 432 -14.55 11.12 23.30
N CYS A 433 -13.90 12.19 22.83
CA CYS A 433 -13.82 12.48 21.42
C CYS A 433 -13.07 11.42 20.62
N THR A 434 -12.07 10.75 21.22
CA THR A 434 -11.33 9.66 20.56
C THR A 434 -12.21 8.41 20.38
N THR A 435 -13.13 8.16 21.31
CA THR A 435 -14.07 7.03 21.19
C THR A 435 -15.26 7.31 20.28
N LYS A 436 -15.53 8.58 19.98
CA LYS A 436 -16.64 9.01 19.11
C LYS A 436 -16.20 9.29 17.68
N CYS A 437 -14.91 9.40 17.42
CA CYS A 437 -14.40 9.62 16.07
C CYS A 437 -14.42 8.29 15.30
N GLU A 438 -15.37 8.13 14.38
CA GLU A 438 -15.47 6.95 13.51
C GLU A 438 -14.26 6.83 12.57
N PHE A 439 -13.48 7.89 12.39
CA PHE A 439 -12.33 7.95 11.49
C PHE A 439 -10.99 7.83 12.20
N ASP A 440 -10.98 7.60 13.52
CA ASP A 440 -9.76 7.57 14.34
C ASP A 440 -8.81 8.77 14.06
N ALA A 441 -9.42 9.91 13.76
CA ALA A 441 -8.68 11.14 13.42
C ALA A 441 -8.38 12.00 14.63
N ILE A 442 -8.81 11.58 15.83
CA ILE A 442 -8.62 12.32 17.07
C ILE A 442 -7.87 11.44 18.07
N HIS A 443 -6.68 11.89 18.42
CA HIS A 443 -5.83 11.20 19.39
C HIS A 443 -5.49 12.10 20.55
N LEU A 444 -5.45 11.56 21.75
CA LEU A 444 -4.92 12.25 22.91
C LEU A 444 -3.40 12.18 22.88
N LYS A 445 -2.76 13.37 22.88
CA LYS A 445 -1.32 13.49 23.06
C LYS A 445 -1.01 14.10 24.41
N ARG A 446 -0.23 13.41 25.21
CA ARG A 446 0.24 13.92 26.49
C ARG A 446 1.41 14.87 26.24
N VAL A 447 1.14 16.18 26.33
CA VAL A 447 2.15 17.23 26.03
C VAL A 447 2.99 17.63 27.25
N ARG A 448 2.56 17.29 28.47
CA ARG A 448 3.25 17.62 29.72
C ARG A 448 3.24 16.41 30.66
N PRO A 449 3.99 15.36 30.38
CA PRO A 449 4.01 14.16 31.18
C PRO A 449 4.46 14.39 32.63
N GLN A 450 5.27 15.42 32.86
CA GLN A 450 5.73 15.82 34.19
C GLN A 450 4.61 16.35 35.10
N ASN A 451 3.49 16.83 34.55
CA ASN A 451 2.42 17.44 35.33
C ASN A 451 1.46 16.42 35.98
N SER A 452 1.48 15.18 35.53
CA SER A 452 0.71 14.10 36.14
C SER A 452 1.41 12.76 35.96
N LYS A 453 1.48 11.97 37.00
CA LYS A 453 1.94 10.59 36.92
C LYS A 453 0.74 9.70 36.63
N MET A 454 0.83 8.83 35.63
CA MET A 454 -0.13 7.74 35.50
C MET A 454 0.15 6.73 36.60
N ILE A 455 -0.85 6.46 37.40
CA ILE A 455 -0.75 5.55 38.54
C ILE A 455 -1.71 4.41 38.24
N PRO A 456 -1.27 3.13 38.37
CA PRO A 456 -2.17 2.00 38.29
C PRO A 456 -3.33 2.15 39.27
N ALA A 457 -4.52 1.66 38.89
CA ALA A 457 -5.73 1.81 39.68
C ALA A 457 -5.55 1.25 41.09
N GLU A 458 -4.74 0.21 41.25
CA GLU A 458 -4.40 -0.46 42.51
C GLU A 458 -3.61 0.45 43.47
N ASP A 459 -2.78 1.33 42.91
CA ASP A 459 -1.92 2.22 43.69
C ASP A 459 -2.55 3.59 44.04
N LYS A 460 -3.76 3.86 43.50
CA LYS A 460 -4.41 5.17 43.68
C LYS A 460 -4.57 5.57 45.14
N PHE A 461 -4.89 4.61 46.03
CA PHE A 461 -5.05 4.91 47.46
C PHE A 461 -3.73 5.29 48.12
N LYS A 462 -2.60 4.65 47.74
CA LYS A 462 -1.26 5.03 48.20
C LYS A 462 -0.90 6.44 47.76
N ALA A 463 -1.24 6.79 46.52
CA ALA A 463 -0.96 8.10 45.96
C ALA A 463 -1.82 9.23 46.56
N ILE A 464 -3.06 8.94 46.92
CA ILE A 464 -4.01 9.92 47.53
C ILE A 464 -3.80 10.09 49.05
N ALA A 465 -3.33 9.05 49.73
CA ALA A 465 -3.18 9.06 51.18
C ALA A 465 -2.39 10.26 51.73
N PRO A 466 -1.22 10.67 51.18
CA PRO A 466 -0.49 11.86 51.65
C PRO A 466 -1.27 13.15 51.52
N TYR A 467 -2.07 13.28 50.43
CA TYR A 467 -2.91 14.44 50.20
C TYR A 467 -4.09 14.47 51.17
N ALA A 468 -4.75 13.33 51.38
CA ALA A 468 -5.85 13.21 52.34
C ALA A 468 -5.42 13.54 53.78
N ALA A 469 -4.24 13.07 54.18
CA ALA A 469 -3.66 13.41 55.47
C ALA A 469 -3.39 14.92 55.64
N LYS A 470 -2.77 15.54 54.63
CA LYS A 470 -2.54 16.99 54.64
C LYS A 470 -3.83 17.79 54.63
N ARG A 471 -4.87 17.32 53.98
CA ARG A 471 -6.18 17.96 53.95
C ARG A 471 -6.85 17.85 55.29
N GLN A 472 -6.81 16.69 55.97
CA GLN A 472 -7.35 16.52 57.32
C GLN A 472 -6.68 17.45 58.32
N VAL A 473 -5.35 17.57 58.29
CA VAL A 473 -4.62 18.53 59.15
C VAL A 473 -5.08 19.95 58.92
N LYS A 474 -5.31 20.36 57.66
CA LYS A 474 -5.84 21.69 57.35
C LYS A 474 -7.26 21.91 57.88
N ILE A 475 -8.12 20.91 57.75
CA ILE A 475 -9.50 20.94 58.25
C ILE A 475 -9.50 21.11 59.80
N ILE A 476 -8.70 20.28 60.48
CA ILE A 476 -8.57 20.36 61.95
C ILE A 476 -8.03 21.74 62.39
N LYS A 477 -6.98 22.26 61.74
CA LYS A 477 -6.46 23.58 62.05
C LYS A 477 -7.53 24.67 61.82
N LYS A 478 -8.29 24.59 60.75
CA LYS A 478 -9.37 25.56 60.48
C LYS A 478 -10.47 25.46 61.52
N SER A 479 -10.91 24.28 61.93
CA SER A 479 -11.93 24.09 62.93
C SER A 479 -11.49 24.57 64.34
N LEU A 480 -10.20 24.59 64.62
CA LEU A 480 -9.63 25.15 65.85
C LEU A 480 -9.51 26.69 65.82
N THR A 481 -9.32 27.26 64.65
CA THR A 481 -9.23 28.74 64.48
C THR A 481 -10.61 29.37 64.39
N ASP A 482 -11.60 28.70 63.83
CA ASP A 482 -12.97 29.22 63.72
C ASP A 482 -13.79 29.08 65.04
N LYS A 483 -13.19 28.54 66.12
CA LYS A 483 -13.74 28.49 67.48
C LYS A 483 -13.23 29.59 68.42
N LYS A 484 -12.51 30.53 67.90
CA LYS A 484 -12.16 31.79 68.55
C LYS A 484 -12.91 32.94 67.87
#